data_87fe982fd595ba6cc9aec3aef51c4de5
#
_entry.id   87fe982fd595ba6cc9aec3aef51c4de5
#
_cell.length_a   1.000
_cell.length_b   1.000
_cell.length_c   1.000
_cell.angle_alpha   90.00
_cell.angle_beta   90.00
_cell.angle_gamma   90.00
#
_symmetry.space_group_name_H-M   'P 1'
#
loop_
_entity.id
_entity.type
_entity.pdbx_description
1 polymer ?
#
loop_
_entity_poly.entity_id
_entity_poly.type
_entity_poly.pdbx_seq_one_letter_code
_entity_poly.pdbx_strand_id
1 'polypeptide(L)'
;MKTSLVKHFSNIPDPRMINKCDHKLIDILVITVCATICRCDESWVSIEDFAEIRLDWLKRFLELPNGIPSHDTIRRLFLLLDPVEFQNCFYEWASSFREKITGETIAFDGNVNEHTD
;
A
#
# COMPACT_ATOMS: atom_id res chain seq x y z
N MET A 1 1.06 12.76 1.33
CA MET A 1 1.08 11.39 1.75
C MET A 1 1.09 10.41 0.60
N LYS A 2 0.15 10.55 -0.32
CA LYS A 2 0.10 9.65 -1.45
C LYS A 2 1.40 9.63 -2.22
N THR A 3 2.00 10.77 -2.42
CA THR A 3 3.22 10.84 -3.19
C THR A 3 4.35 10.08 -2.51
N SER A 4 4.39 10.15 -1.19
CA SER A 4 5.42 9.47 -0.43
C SER A 4 5.28 7.97 -0.57
N LEU A 5 4.06 7.46 -0.44
CA LEU A 5 3.83 6.03 -0.55
C LEU A 5 4.17 5.51 -1.94
N VAL A 6 3.68 6.18 -2.97
CA VAL A 6 3.95 5.77 -4.33
C VAL A 6 5.45 5.82 -4.61
N LYS A 7 6.11 6.86 -4.13
CA LYS A 7 7.52 7.02 -4.37
C LYS A 7 8.35 5.90 -3.75
N HIS A 8 8.04 5.53 -2.52
CA HIS A 8 8.79 4.48 -1.85
C HIS A 8 8.64 3.12 -2.52
N PHE A 9 7.47 2.84 -3.06
CA PHE A 9 7.24 1.53 -3.64
C PHE A 9 7.51 1.47 -5.13
N SER A 10 7.83 2.59 -5.76
CA SER A 10 8.07 2.61 -7.20
C SER A 10 9.35 1.91 -7.62
N ASN A 11 10.28 1.72 -6.71
CA ASN A 11 11.55 1.12 -7.04
C ASN A 11 11.61 -0.39 -6.89
N ILE A 12 10.55 -0.99 -6.46
CA ILE A 12 10.55 -2.45 -6.31
C ILE A 12 10.47 -3.08 -7.70
N PRO A 13 11.36 -4.02 -8.03
CA PRO A 13 11.33 -4.64 -9.34
C PRO A 13 10.09 -5.49 -9.50
N ASP A 14 9.48 -5.43 -10.66
CA ASP A 14 8.29 -6.21 -10.97
C ASP A 14 8.73 -7.61 -11.39
N PRO A 15 8.37 -8.64 -10.66
CA PRO A 15 8.78 -10.01 -10.97
C PRO A 15 7.94 -10.65 -12.08
N ARG A 16 6.91 -9.96 -12.57
CA ARG A 16 6.01 -10.54 -13.55
C ARG A 16 6.50 -10.29 -14.98
N MET A 17 5.92 -11.01 -15.92
CA MET A 17 6.18 -10.76 -17.32
C MET A 17 5.36 -9.55 -17.73
N ILE A 18 6.05 -8.45 -17.99
CA ILE A 18 5.41 -7.18 -18.22
C ILE A 18 4.35 -7.20 -19.31
N ASN A 19 4.60 -7.86 -20.38
CA ASN A 19 3.65 -7.85 -21.49
C ASN A 19 2.38 -8.66 -21.23
N LYS A 20 2.28 -9.30 -20.07
CA LYS A 20 1.08 -10.03 -19.71
C LYS A 20 0.42 -9.46 -18.47
N CYS A 21 0.80 -8.25 -18.07
CA CYS A 21 0.25 -7.65 -16.88
C CYS A 21 -0.80 -6.62 -17.22
N ASP A 22 -2.00 -6.81 -16.71
CA ASP A 22 -3.08 -5.85 -16.88
C ASP A 22 -3.05 -4.75 -15.84
N HIS A 23 -2.37 -4.99 -14.72
CA HIS A 23 -2.37 -4.04 -13.61
C HIS A 23 -0.94 -3.71 -13.23
N LYS A 24 -0.69 -2.44 -12.95
CA LYS A 24 0.63 -1.98 -12.59
C LYS A 24 1.04 -2.49 -11.24
N LEU A 25 2.32 -2.81 -11.10
CA LEU A 25 2.85 -3.27 -9.83
C LEU A 25 2.57 -2.26 -8.72
N ILE A 26 2.83 -0.98 -8.99
CA ILE A 26 2.66 0.04 -7.97
C ILE A 26 1.21 0.11 -7.50
N ASP A 27 0.25 -0.08 -8.39
CA ASP A 27 -1.16 -0.04 -8.02
C ASP A 27 -1.47 -1.17 -7.05
N ILE A 28 -0.99 -2.37 -7.33
CA ILE A 28 -1.26 -3.52 -6.48
C ILE A 28 -0.60 -3.34 -5.11
N LEU A 29 0.63 -2.86 -5.09
CA LEU A 29 1.35 -2.68 -3.84
C LEU A 29 0.67 -1.63 -2.96
N VAL A 30 0.31 -0.50 -3.53
CA VAL A 30 -0.31 0.57 -2.76
C VAL A 30 -1.68 0.15 -2.25
N ILE A 31 -2.46 -0.54 -3.06
CA ILE A 31 -3.77 -1.04 -2.64
C ILE A 31 -3.59 -1.95 -1.43
N THR A 32 -2.62 -2.87 -1.49
CA THR A 32 -2.43 -3.82 -0.41
C THR A 32 -1.97 -3.13 0.87
N VAL A 33 -1.06 -2.17 0.75
CA VAL A 33 -0.59 -1.44 1.91
C VAL A 33 -1.74 -0.66 2.55
N CYS A 34 -2.56 -0.01 1.74
CA CYS A 34 -3.70 0.74 2.25
C CYS A 34 -4.70 -0.17 2.94
N ALA A 35 -4.96 -1.34 2.36
CA ALA A 35 -5.88 -2.30 2.96
C ALA A 35 -5.34 -2.79 4.30
N THR A 36 -4.04 -3.02 4.38
CA THR A 36 -3.42 -3.46 5.61
C THR A 36 -3.52 -2.41 6.69
N ILE A 37 -3.28 -1.16 6.35
CA ILE A 37 -3.37 -0.07 7.31
C ILE A 37 -4.80 0.06 7.84
N CYS A 38 -5.78 -0.16 6.98
CA CYS A 38 -7.18 -0.05 7.36
C CYS A 38 -7.74 -1.36 7.94
N ARG A 39 -6.87 -2.35 8.11
CA ARG A 39 -7.26 -3.63 8.67
C ARG A 39 -8.29 -4.38 7.84
N CYS A 40 -8.18 -4.22 6.53
CA CYS A 40 -9.05 -4.90 5.59
C CYS A 40 -8.26 -5.95 4.81
N ASP A 41 -7.30 -6.57 5.47
CA ASP A 41 -6.41 -7.53 4.83
C ASP A 41 -6.57 -8.94 5.39
N GLU A 42 -7.77 -9.30 5.84
CA GLU A 42 -7.99 -10.63 6.39
C GLU A 42 -7.81 -11.72 5.36
N SER A 43 -8.05 -11.41 4.11
CA SER A 43 -7.86 -12.35 3.03
C SER A 43 -7.59 -11.57 1.76
N TRP A 44 -7.19 -12.27 0.71
CA TRP A 44 -6.98 -11.60 -0.58
C TRP A 44 -8.29 -11.03 -1.11
N VAL A 45 -9.39 -11.72 -0.85
CA VAL A 45 -10.72 -11.23 -1.25
C VAL A 45 -11.05 -9.94 -0.50
N SER A 46 -10.70 -9.85 0.78
CA SER A 46 -10.94 -8.63 1.57
C SER A 46 -10.19 -7.45 0.99
N ILE A 47 -8.98 -7.67 0.50
CA ILE A 47 -8.19 -6.60 -0.10
C ILE A 47 -8.85 -6.12 -1.38
N GLU A 48 -9.34 -7.04 -2.20
CA GLU A 48 -10.03 -6.68 -3.42
C GLU A 48 -11.30 -5.89 -3.10
N ASP A 49 -12.07 -6.34 -2.12
CA ASP A 49 -13.30 -5.66 -1.71
C ASP A 49 -13.00 -4.26 -1.20
N PHE A 50 -11.94 -4.12 -0.41
CA PHE A 50 -11.54 -2.81 0.08
C PHE A 50 -11.28 -1.87 -1.09
N ALA A 51 -10.53 -2.35 -2.09
CA ALA A 51 -10.18 -1.52 -3.23
C ALA A 51 -11.40 -1.12 -4.04
N GLU A 52 -12.34 -2.05 -4.20
CA GLU A 52 -13.56 -1.73 -4.95
C GLU A 52 -14.37 -0.65 -4.24
N ILE A 53 -14.47 -0.74 -2.94
CA ILE A 53 -15.22 0.24 -2.16
C ILE A 53 -14.52 1.59 -2.19
N ARG A 54 -13.20 1.59 -2.19
CA ARG A 54 -12.43 2.82 -2.13
C ARG A 54 -11.89 3.26 -3.50
N LEU A 55 -12.49 2.79 -4.56
CA LEU A 55 -11.98 3.04 -5.90
C LEU A 55 -11.80 4.53 -6.19
N ASP A 56 -12.80 5.34 -5.86
CA ASP A 56 -12.72 6.77 -6.15
C ASP A 56 -11.58 7.43 -5.40
N TRP A 57 -11.36 7.02 -4.17
CA TRP A 57 -10.28 7.57 -3.38
C TRP A 57 -8.92 7.14 -3.94
N LEU A 58 -8.80 5.86 -4.32
CA LEU A 58 -7.56 5.35 -4.86
C LEU A 58 -7.20 6.03 -6.19
N LYS A 59 -8.18 6.37 -6.98
CA LYS A 59 -7.93 7.02 -8.25
C LYS A 59 -7.37 8.42 -8.12
N ARG A 60 -7.36 8.97 -6.94
CA ARG A 60 -6.78 10.28 -6.73
C ARG A 60 -5.27 10.22 -6.89
N PHE A 61 -4.64 9.08 -6.71
CA PHE A 61 -3.21 8.99 -6.79
C PHE A 61 -2.68 7.74 -7.51
N LEU A 62 -3.57 6.85 -7.93
CA LEU A 62 -3.18 5.69 -8.72
C LEU A 62 -3.88 5.78 -10.07
N GLU A 63 -3.24 5.26 -11.10
CA GLU A 63 -3.83 5.32 -12.42
C GLU A 63 -4.92 4.30 -12.62
N LEU A 64 -4.71 3.10 -12.15
CA LEU A 64 -5.69 2.01 -12.25
C LEU A 64 -6.31 1.94 -13.64
N PRO A 65 -5.50 1.84 -14.68
CA PRO A 65 -6.01 1.91 -16.06
C PRO A 65 -7.01 0.80 -16.39
N ASN A 66 -6.91 -0.32 -15.73
CA ASN A 66 -7.82 -1.44 -15.98
C ASN A 66 -8.65 -1.77 -14.75
N GLY A 67 -8.86 -0.79 -13.88
CA GLY A 67 -9.69 -0.97 -12.69
C GLY A 67 -8.94 -1.64 -11.56
N ILE A 68 -9.68 -2.30 -10.70
CA ILE A 68 -9.11 -2.93 -9.52
C ILE A 68 -8.65 -4.35 -9.87
N PRO A 69 -7.44 -4.74 -9.48
CA PRO A 69 -6.98 -6.11 -9.72
C PRO A 69 -7.78 -7.08 -8.88
N SER A 70 -7.98 -8.27 -9.41
CA SER A 70 -8.72 -9.29 -8.68
C SER A 70 -7.87 -9.82 -7.53
N HIS A 71 -8.53 -10.46 -6.57
CA HIS A 71 -7.81 -11.02 -5.44
C HIS A 71 -6.79 -12.07 -5.89
N ASP A 72 -7.08 -12.77 -6.97
CA ASP A 72 -6.15 -13.77 -7.48
C ASP A 72 -4.90 -13.10 -8.06
N THR A 73 -5.08 -11.99 -8.75
CA THR A 73 -3.96 -11.24 -9.31
C THR A 73 -3.07 -10.71 -8.19
N ILE A 74 -3.67 -10.18 -7.13
CA ILE A 74 -2.93 -9.68 -5.99
C ILE A 74 -2.17 -10.81 -5.33
N ARG A 75 -2.83 -11.93 -5.10
CA ARG A 75 -2.21 -13.08 -4.46
C ARG A 75 -1.01 -13.59 -5.26
N ARG A 76 -1.18 -13.72 -6.58
CA ARG A 76 -0.11 -14.22 -7.43
C ARG A 76 1.11 -13.31 -7.41
N LEU A 77 0.89 -12.02 -7.41
CA LEU A 77 2.00 -11.11 -7.34
C LEU A 77 2.80 -11.30 -6.07
N PHE A 78 2.12 -11.40 -4.94
CA PHE A 78 2.81 -11.52 -3.67
C PHE A 78 3.50 -12.87 -3.49
N LEU A 79 3.11 -13.87 -4.25
CA LEU A 79 3.84 -15.12 -4.26
C LEU A 79 5.18 -15.01 -4.98
N LEU A 80 5.26 -14.07 -5.93
CA LEU A 80 6.48 -13.87 -6.71
C LEU A 80 7.37 -12.78 -6.14
N LEU A 81 6.80 -11.86 -5.39
CA LEU A 81 7.52 -10.71 -4.91
C LEU A 81 8.53 -11.10 -3.84
N ASP A 82 9.69 -10.45 -3.84
CA ASP A 82 10.67 -10.67 -2.81
C ASP A 82 10.16 -10.05 -1.50
N PRO A 83 9.86 -10.87 -0.49
CA PRO A 83 9.28 -10.34 0.74
C PRO A 83 10.22 -9.40 1.49
N VAL A 84 11.52 -9.59 1.36
CA VAL A 84 12.48 -8.74 2.04
C VAL A 84 12.47 -7.35 1.42
N GLU A 85 12.42 -7.27 0.10
CA GLU A 85 12.38 -6.00 -0.55
C GLU A 85 11.11 -5.23 -0.24
N PHE A 86 9.98 -5.92 -0.24
CA PHE A 86 8.72 -5.28 0.07
C PHE A 86 8.73 -4.79 1.51
N GLN A 87 9.21 -5.62 2.42
CA GLN A 87 9.23 -5.27 3.82
C GLN A 87 10.14 -4.07 4.09
N ASN A 88 11.29 -4.02 3.44
CA ASN A 88 12.20 -2.91 3.60
C ASN A 88 11.57 -1.60 3.10
N CYS A 89 10.90 -1.65 1.98
CA CYS A 89 10.21 -0.46 1.47
C CYS A 89 9.10 -0.01 2.41
N PHE A 90 8.38 -0.96 2.98
CA PHE A 90 7.31 -0.63 3.91
C PHE A 90 7.88 0.02 5.15
N TYR A 91 8.98 -0.53 5.68
CA TYR A 91 9.61 0.05 6.85
C TYR A 91 10.13 1.45 6.57
N GLU A 92 10.76 1.67 5.43
CA GLU A 92 11.28 2.99 5.10
C GLU A 92 10.16 4.00 4.98
N TRP A 93 9.06 3.61 4.35
CA TRP A 93 7.92 4.50 4.23
C TRP A 93 7.32 4.82 5.59
N ALA A 94 7.15 3.80 6.43
CA ALA A 94 6.54 3.97 7.74
C ALA A 94 7.42 4.83 8.64
N SER A 95 8.74 4.67 8.56
CA SER A 95 9.66 5.47 9.35
C SER A 95 9.60 6.94 8.92
N SER A 96 9.57 7.16 7.61
CA SER A 96 9.50 8.51 7.08
C SER A 96 8.22 9.19 7.54
N PHE A 97 7.12 8.48 7.49
CA PHE A 97 5.84 9.01 7.88
C PHE A 97 5.81 9.33 9.38
N ARG A 98 6.38 8.46 10.18
CA ARG A 98 6.42 8.65 11.62
C ARG A 98 7.26 9.86 11.99
N GLU A 99 8.40 10.04 11.34
CA GLU A 99 9.24 11.18 11.60
C GLU A 99 8.53 12.47 11.27
N LYS A 100 7.79 12.48 10.18
CA LYS A 100 7.08 13.64 9.78
C LYS A 100 6.00 14.01 10.77
N ILE A 101 5.26 13.04 11.23
CA ILE A 101 4.21 13.27 12.21
C ILE A 101 4.80 13.75 13.51
N THR A 102 5.86 13.13 13.98
CA THR A 102 6.49 13.52 15.23
C THR A 102 6.98 14.95 15.15
N GLY A 103 7.54 15.35 14.04
CA GLY A 103 8.05 16.69 13.90
C GLY A 103 6.97 17.74 13.85
N GLU A 104 5.80 17.39 13.32
CA GLU A 104 4.75 18.36 13.18
C GLU A 104 3.72 18.38 14.27
N THR A 105 3.49 17.27 14.91
CA THR A 105 2.42 17.20 15.87
C THR A 105 2.84 16.58 17.15
N ILE A 106 3.97 16.96 17.62
CA ILE A 106 4.48 16.37 18.82
C ILE A 106 3.57 16.49 20.00
N ALA A 107 2.89 17.59 20.14
CA ALA A 107 1.98 17.74 21.25
C ALA A 107 0.78 16.82 21.13
N PHE A 108 0.33 16.63 19.94
CA PHE A 108 -0.81 15.75 19.71
C PHE A 108 -0.41 14.32 20.00
N ASP A 109 0.79 13.96 19.64
CA ASP A 109 1.25 12.67 19.89
C ASP A 109 1.26 12.35 21.34
N GLY A 110 1.62 13.24 22.15
CA GLY A 110 1.63 13.01 23.57
C GLY A 110 0.29 12.63 24.08
N ASN A 111 -0.75 13.26 23.56
CA ASN A 111 -2.06 12.93 24.00
C ASN A 111 -2.49 11.58 23.61
N VAL A 112 -2.17 11.21 22.44
CA VAL A 112 -2.58 9.92 21.97
C VAL A 112 -1.94 8.85 22.75
N ASN A 113 -0.71 9.03 23.07
CA ASN A 113 -0.04 8.01 23.77
C ASN A 113 -0.63 7.64 25.02
N GLU A 114 -1.15 8.55 25.70
CA GLU A 114 -1.61 8.23 26.91
C GLU A 114 -2.66 7.32 26.92
N HIS A 115 -3.51 7.33 25.99
CA HIS A 115 -4.60 6.49 26.15
C HIS A 115 -4.59 5.39 25.27
N THR A 116 -3.66 5.25 24.55
CA THR A 116 -3.65 4.24 23.75
C THR A 116 -3.47 3.08 24.34
N ASP A 117 -3.27 3.10 24.99
CA ASP A 117 -3.12 2.12 25.47
C ASP A 117 -3.59 1.40 25.24
#